data_f2b04e1d6839bb4e73d08627050b4a14
#
_entry.id   f2b04e1d6839bb4e73d08627050b4a14
#
_cell.length_a   1.000
_cell.length_b   1.000
_cell.length_c   1.000
_cell.angle_alpha   90.00
_cell.angle_beta   90.00
_cell.angle_gamma   90.00
#
_symmetry.space_group_name_H-M   'P 1'
#
loop_
_entity.id
_entity.type
_entity.pdbx_description
1 polymer ?
#
loop_
_entity_poly.entity_id
_entity_poly.type
_entity_poly.pdbx_seq_one_letter_code
_entity_poly.pdbx_strand_id
1 'polypeptide(L)'
;LEWAIDETYFIAITSNIHEPLKYGIKSRDIISFDNEVGGRYSIWSPIGEFICDYDAFNEFLDGGRKADEDLQKQSDNKYLDFVKYLAFSDIWQNNSQGKNTRAVLSYIWSLRSFPDYVQQLEMESLGKPSNSNSQFRNTGQIIFGGYGPTAQHSYFQLLHQGTQEICADIIASKEDSHNLAYAQAITQSKLLSNGTED
;
A
#
# COMPACT_ATOMS: atom_id res chain seq x y z
N LEU A 1 -30.62 -11.69 -14.88
CA LEU A 1 -29.63 -12.79 -14.94
C LEU A 1 -29.80 -13.60 -13.68
N GLU A 2 -30.64 -14.63 -13.73
CA GLU A 2 -30.66 -15.68 -12.69
C GLU A 2 -29.38 -16.51 -12.88
N TRP A 3 -28.38 -16.26 -12.08
CA TRP A 3 -27.27 -17.16 -11.93
C TRP A 3 -27.77 -18.34 -11.09
N ALA A 4 -27.90 -19.51 -11.69
CA ALA A 4 -28.06 -20.75 -10.94
C ALA A 4 -26.75 -21.00 -10.18
N ILE A 5 -26.72 -20.61 -8.92
CA ILE A 5 -25.60 -20.89 -8.02
C ILE A 5 -25.66 -22.37 -7.68
N ASP A 6 -24.77 -23.17 -8.24
CA ASP A 6 -24.59 -24.55 -7.81
C ASP A 6 -24.08 -24.52 -6.37
N GLU A 7 -24.88 -25.03 -5.43
CA GLU A 7 -24.66 -24.95 -3.98
C GLU A 7 -23.30 -25.48 -3.48
N THR A 8 -22.56 -26.17 -4.32
CA THR A 8 -21.31 -26.86 -3.96
C THR A 8 -20.05 -25.99 -4.09
N TYR A 9 -20.12 -24.80 -4.66
CA TYR A 9 -18.90 -24.07 -5.06
C TYR A 9 -18.79 -22.62 -4.55
N PHE A 10 -19.76 -22.13 -3.78
CA PHE A 10 -19.76 -20.74 -3.33
C PHE A 10 -19.57 -20.62 -1.82
N ILE A 11 -18.54 -19.90 -1.41
CA ILE A 11 -18.37 -19.40 -0.05
C ILE A 11 -18.52 -17.87 -0.12
N ALA A 12 -19.32 -17.29 0.74
CA ALA A 12 -19.45 -15.85 0.86
C ALA A 12 -18.58 -15.33 2.01
N ILE A 13 -17.74 -14.35 1.73
CA ILE A 13 -16.98 -13.61 2.75
C ILE A 13 -17.54 -12.20 2.76
N THR A 14 -18.24 -11.83 3.83
CA THR A 14 -19.02 -10.58 3.84
C THR A 14 -19.30 -10.08 5.25
N SER A 15 -19.43 -8.76 5.39
CA SER A 15 -19.98 -8.16 6.61
C SER A 15 -21.52 -8.21 6.67
N ASN A 16 -22.19 -8.37 5.53
CA ASN A 16 -23.65 -8.46 5.43
C ASN A 16 -24.11 -9.92 5.21
N ILE A 17 -24.32 -10.66 6.28
CA ILE A 17 -24.71 -12.08 6.26
C ILE A 17 -26.09 -12.33 5.62
N HIS A 18 -26.95 -11.34 5.55
CA HIS A 18 -28.30 -11.48 5.01
C HIS A 18 -28.33 -11.50 3.48
N GLU A 19 -27.36 -10.90 2.84
CA GLU A 19 -27.35 -10.81 1.37
C GLU A 19 -27.06 -12.17 0.72
N PRO A 20 -26.01 -12.90 1.09
CA PRO A 20 -25.75 -14.24 0.54
C PRO A 20 -26.90 -15.24 0.75
N LEU A 21 -27.61 -15.14 1.87
CA LEU A 21 -28.75 -16.01 2.17
C LEU A 21 -29.89 -15.86 1.15
N LYS A 22 -30.11 -14.65 0.62
CA LYS A 22 -31.12 -14.40 -0.42
C LYS A 22 -30.80 -15.11 -1.74
N TYR A 23 -29.52 -15.38 -1.99
CA TYR A 23 -29.05 -16.10 -3.17
C TYR A 23 -28.88 -17.61 -2.93
N GLY A 24 -29.35 -18.13 -1.78
CA GLY A 24 -29.34 -19.56 -1.48
C GLY A 24 -28.02 -20.09 -0.88
N ILE A 25 -27.05 -19.22 -0.56
CA ILE A 25 -25.83 -19.62 0.13
C ILE A 25 -26.18 -20.03 1.57
N LYS A 26 -25.74 -21.20 1.99
CA LYS A 26 -26.04 -21.74 3.33
C LYS A 26 -25.24 -20.97 4.39
N SER A 27 -25.82 -20.78 5.57
CA SER A 27 -25.15 -20.06 6.67
C SER A 27 -23.78 -20.64 7.04
N ARG A 28 -23.58 -21.96 6.89
CA ARG A 28 -22.29 -22.62 7.13
C ARG A 28 -21.18 -22.24 6.13
N ASP A 29 -21.58 -21.72 4.97
CA ASP A 29 -20.71 -21.33 3.86
C ASP A 29 -20.52 -19.80 3.81
N ILE A 30 -20.92 -19.09 4.89
CA ILE A 30 -20.76 -17.65 5.05
C ILE A 30 -19.71 -17.39 6.13
N ILE A 31 -18.64 -16.73 5.76
CA ILE A 31 -17.61 -16.23 6.67
C ILE A 31 -17.85 -14.74 6.86
N SER A 32 -18.15 -14.35 8.10
CA SER A 32 -18.46 -12.94 8.40
C SER A 32 -17.27 -12.22 9.03
N PHE A 33 -17.20 -10.92 8.79
CA PHE A 33 -16.28 -10.00 9.45
C PHE A 33 -17.02 -8.71 9.82
N ASP A 34 -16.39 -7.84 10.61
CA ASP A 34 -17.02 -6.63 11.13
C ASP A 34 -17.34 -5.63 10.02
N ASN A 35 -18.50 -4.98 10.12
CA ASN A 35 -18.95 -3.93 9.20
C ASN A 35 -18.02 -2.70 9.16
N GLU A 36 -17.25 -2.46 10.21
CA GLU A 36 -16.31 -1.34 10.29
C GLU A 36 -15.01 -1.60 9.51
N VAL A 37 -14.78 -2.83 9.03
CA VAL A 37 -13.62 -3.15 8.20
C VAL A 37 -13.81 -2.60 6.79
N GLY A 38 -13.21 -1.45 6.51
CA GLY A 38 -13.18 -0.87 5.17
C GLY A 38 -12.37 -1.70 4.18
N GLY A 39 -12.69 -1.59 2.86
CA GLY A 39 -12.07 -2.39 1.81
C GLY A 39 -10.53 -2.37 1.80
N ARG A 40 -9.93 -1.19 1.95
CA ARG A 40 -8.45 -1.01 1.99
C ARG A 40 -7.77 -1.61 3.23
N TYR A 41 -8.53 -1.94 4.27
CA TYR A 41 -8.05 -2.63 5.48
C TYR A 41 -8.44 -4.10 5.52
N SER A 42 -9.19 -4.58 4.53
CA SER A 42 -9.74 -5.94 4.53
C SER A 42 -8.69 -7.05 4.41
N ILE A 43 -7.48 -6.71 4.01
CA ILE A 43 -6.34 -7.65 3.99
C ILE A 43 -6.06 -8.27 5.37
N TRP A 44 -6.44 -7.58 6.47
CA TRP A 44 -6.29 -8.03 7.85
C TRP A 44 -7.48 -8.85 8.36
N SER A 45 -8.47 -9.11 7.51
CA SER A 45 -9.72 -9.81 7.79
C SER A 45 -9.74 -11.21 7.13
N PRO A 46 -10.80 -12.00 7.33
CA PRO A 46 -10.99 -13.27 6.62
C PRO A 46 -10.85 -13.20 5.10
N ILE A 47 -10.97 -12.02 4.48
CA ILE A 47 -10.69 -11.84 3.04
C ILE A 47 -9.22 -12.11 2.75
N GLY A 48 -8.30 -11.61 3.59
CA GLY A 48 -6.87 -11.87 3.47
C GLY A 48 -6.52 -13.33 3.72
N GLU A 49 -7.12 -13.95 4.74
CA GLU A 49 -6.91 -15.36 5.06
C GLU A 49 -7.30 -16.29 3.89
N PHE A 50 -8.35 -15.94 3.15
CA PHE A 50 -8.83 -16.79 2.07
C PHE A 50 -7.92 -16.84 0.84
N ILE A 51 -7.05 -15.83 0.66
CA ILE A 51 -6.14 -15.72 -0.50
C ILE A 51 -4.76 -16.35 -0.25
N CYS A 52 -4.40 -16.69 0.97
CA CYS A 52 -3.14 -17.33 1.31
C CYS A 52 -3.36 -18.56 2.19
N ASP A 53 -2.33 -19.37 2.38
CA ASP A 53 -2.42 -20.47 3.35
C ASP A 53 -2.46 -19.93 4.78
N TYR A 54 -2.96 -20.77 5.69
CA TYR A 54 -3.20 -20.39 7.08
C TYR A 54 -1.92 -19.95 7.81
N ASP A 55 -0.80 -20.62 7.59
CA ASP A 55 0.45 -20.31 8.27
C ASP A 55 1.01 -18.96 7.78
N ALA A 56 1.02 -18.72 6.47
CA ALA A 56 1.43 -17.46 5.88
C ALA A 56 0.55 -16.29 6.33
N PHE A 57 -0.76 -16.50 6.48
CA PHE A 57 -1.65 -15.47 6.99
C PHE A 57 -1.38 -15.15 8.46
N ASN A 58 -1.12 -16.15 9.30
CA ASN A 58 -0.74 -15.91 10.69
C ASN A 58 0.59 -15.15 10.82
N GLU A 59 1.60 -15.50 10.04
CA GLU A 59 2.86 -14.74 9.99
C GLU A 59 2.63 -13.28 9.56
N PHE A 60 1.76 -13.04 8.60
CA PHE A 60 1.36 -11.70 8.18
C PHE A 60 0.68 -10.92 9.32
N LEU A 61 -0.27 -11.54 10.03
CA LEU A 61 -0.92 -10.93 11.18
C LEU A 61 0.05 -10.65 12.34
N ASP A 62 1.03 -11.54 12.56
CA ASP A 62 2.09 -11.33 13.56
C ASP A 62 2.96 -10.11 13.22
N GLY A 63 3.25 -9.90 11.95
CA GLY A 63 3.93 -8.70 11.48
C GLY A 63 3.14 -7.42 11.82
N GLY A 64 1.82 -7.42 11.60
CA GLY A 64 0.94 -6.32 11.97
C GLY A 64 0.90 -6.08 13.48
N ARG A 65 0.71 -7.14 14.27
CA ARG A 65 0.74 -7.04 15.75
C ARG A 65 2.04 -6.45 16.27
N LYS A 66 3.16 -6.87 15.71
CA LYS A 66 4.47 -6.32 16.08
C LYS A 66 4.59 -4.85 15.74
N ALA A 67 4.08 -4.41 14.61
CA ALA A 67 4.05 -2.99 14.26
C ALA A 67 3.21 -2.18 15.25
N ASP A 68 2.04 -2.69 15.66
CA ASP A 68 1.20 -2.06 16.68
C ASP A 68 1.91 -1.96 18.04
N GLU A 69 2.56 -3.04 18.47
CA GLU A 69 3.36 -3.05 19.70
C GLU A 69 4.51 -2.04 19.64
N ASP A 70 5.23 -1.96 18.51
CA ASP A 70 6.31 -1.02 18.31
C ASP A 70 5.79 0.44 18.33
N LEU A 71 4.62 0.68 17.77
CA LEU A 71 4.01 2.01 17.76
C LEU A 71 3.60 2.50 19.16
N GLN A 72 3.22 1.56 20.06
CA GLN A 72 2.77 1.85 21.42
C GLN A 72 3.91 2.03 22.43
N LYS A 73 5.17 1.77 22.07
CA LYS A 73 6.31 1.98 22.97
C LYS A 73 6.42 3.45 23.39
N GLN A 74 6.50 3.68 24.71
CA GLN A 74 6.47 5.02 25.27
C GLN A 74 7.83 5.75 25.26
N SER A 75 8.97 5.04 25.15
CA SER A 75 10.30 5.62 25.20
C SER A 75 11.20 5.11 24.08
N ASP A 76 12.07 5.98 23.55
CA ASP A 76 13.02 5.72 22.47
C ASP A 76 12.39 4.99 21.26
N ASN A 77 11.23 5.49 20.83
CA ASN A 77 10.42 4.84 19.82
C ASN A 77 10.86 5.23 18.40
N LYS A 78 11.96 4.62 17.93
CA LYS A 78 12.49 4.84 16.58
C LYS A 78 11.48 4.49 15.48
N TYR A 79 10.58 3.54 15.71
CA TYR A 79 9.53 3.18 14.77
C TYR A 79 8.51 4.33 14.63
N LEU A 80 8.05 4.89 15.75
CA LEU A 80 7.15 6.05 15.74
C LEU A 80 7.82 7.28 15.11
N ASP A 81 9.11 7.49 15.36
CA ASP A 81 9.85 8.60 14.75
C ASP A 81 9.99 8.42 13.23
N PHE A 82 10.19 7.19 12.77
CA PHE A 82 10.18 6.87 11.34
C PHE A 82 8.80 7.13 10.70
N VAL A 83 7.71 6.68 11.33
CA VAL A 83 6.34 6.94 10.86
C VAL A 83 6.05 8.45 10.79
N LYS A 84 6.43 9.21 11.82
CA LYS A 84 6.31 10.67 11.81
C LYS A 84 7.14 11.32 10.70
N TYR A 85 8.37 10.84 10.49
CA TYR A 85 9.22 11.34 9.43
C TYR A 85 8.58 11.16 8.05
N LEU A 86 8.03 9.97 7.75
CA LEU A 86 7.31 9.73 6.51
C LEU A 86 6.12 10.67 6.35
N ALA A 87 5.27 10.79 7.39
CA ALA A 87 4.09 11.65 7.35
C ALA A 87 4.45 13.13 7.14
N PHE A 88 5.47 13.63 7.83
CA PHE A 88 5.94 15.01 7.64
C PHE A 88 6.61 15.22 6.28
N SER A 89 7.32 14.22 5.76
CA SER A 89 7.88 14.27 4.42
C SER A 89 6.77 14.44 3.37
N ASP A 90 5.70 13.67 3.47
CA ASP A 90 4.55 13.76 2.56
C ASP A 90 3.89 15.14 2.62
N ILE A 91 3.63 15.66 3.82
CA ILE A 91 3.07 17.00 4.00
C ILE A 91 3.99 18.06 3.39
N TRP A 92 5.29 17.96 3.66
CA TRP A 92 6.29 18.89 3.14
C TRP A 92 6.36 18.88 1.61
N GLN A 93 6.45 17.70 1.02
CA GLN A 93 6.54 17.55 -0.43
C GLN A 93 5.27 18.07 -1.11
N ASN A 94 4.10 17.71 -0.61
CA ASN A 94 2.82 18.05 -1.22
C ASN A 94 2.41 19.51 -1.01
N ASN A 95 2.57 20.05 0.20
CA ASN A 95 2.08 21.39 0.54
C ASN A 95 3.15 22.50 0.43
N SER A 96 4.41 22.19 0.70
CA SER A 96 5.49 23.20 0.70
C SER A 96 6.29 23.18 -0.60
N GLN A 97 6.54 22.00 -1.17
CA GLN A 97 7.31 21.87 -2.41
C GLN A 97 6.41 21.78 -3.66
N GLY A 98 5.09 21.64 -3.50
CA GLY A 98 4.16 21.53 -4.60
C GLY A 98 4.23 20.20 -5.38
N LYS A 99 4.92 19.21 -4.84
CA LYS A 99 5.05 17.87 -5.46
C LYS A 99 3.84 17.03 -5.12
N ASN A 100 2.82 17.09 -5.95
CA ASN A 100 1.54 16.45 -5.73
C ASN A 100 1.45 15.03 -6.30
N THR A 101 2.57 14.47 -6.77
CA THR A 101 2.66 13.14 -7.36
C THR A 101 3.81 12.37 -6.72
N ARG A 102 3.56 11.11 -6.34
CA ARG A 102 4.54 10.23 -5.73
C ARG A 102 4.57 8.86 -6.44
N ALA A 103 5.76 8.44 -6.83
CA ALA A 103 6.02 7.11 -7.38
C ALA A 103 6.45 6.16 -6.26
N VAL A 104 5.75 5.04 -6.10
CA VAL A 104 6.14 3.97 -5.17
C VAL A 104 6.74 2.82 -5.99
N LEU A 105 8.03 2.57 -5.81
CA LEU A 105 8.82 1.66 -6.63
C LEU A 105 9.34 0.51 -5.76
N SER A 106 8.76 -0.68 -5.92
CA SER A 106 9.21 -1.87 -5.22
C SER A 106 10.27 -2.61 -6.05
N TYR A 107 11.41 -2.89 -5.44
CA TYR A 107 12.46 -3.76 -5.99
C TYR A 107 12.48 -5.14 -5.32
N ILE A 108 11.44 -5.44 -4.54
CA ILE A 108 11.20 -6.74 -3.91
C ILE A 108 10.10 -7.44 -4.72
N TRP A 109 10.40 -8.60 -5.29
CA TRP A 109 9.45 -9.30 -6.15
C TRP A 109 8.13 -9.69 -5.45
N SER A 110 8.22 -10.14 -4.20
CA SER A 110 7.03 -10.46 -3.39
C SER A 110 6.15 -9.25 -3.10
N LEU A 111 6.71 -8.03 -3.12
CA LEU A 111 6.00 -6.76 -2.94
C LEU A 111 5.75 -6.02 -4.26
N ARG A 112 5.80 -6.68 -5.42
CA ARG A 112 5.63 -6.04 -6.74
C ARG A 112 4.28 -5.33 -6.92
N SER A 113 3.23 -5.81 -6.25
CA SER A 113 1.88 -5.22 -6.28
C SER A 113 1.61 -4.29 -5.09
N PHE A 114 2.58 -4.08 -4.21
CA PHE A 114 2.43 -3.16 -3.07
C PHE A 114 2.10 -1.72 -3.49
N PRO A 115 2.64 -1.18 -4.59
CA PRO A 115 2.24 0.14 -5.07
C PRO A 115 0.74 0.28 -5.37
N ASP A 116 0.11 -0.75 -5.94
CA ASP A 116 -1.34 -0.76 -6.21
C ASP A 116 -2.14 -0.74 -4.89
N TYR A 117 -1.67 -1.47 -3.88
CA TYR A 117 -2.29 -1.44 -2.55
C TYR A 117 -2.17 -0.05 -1.90
N VAL A 118 -0.98 0.55 -1.93
CA VAL A 118 -0.74 1.91 -1.39
C VAL A 118 -1.57 2.95 -2.12
N GLN A 119 -1.78 2.79 -3.42
CA GLN A 119 -2.61 3.68 -4.21
C GLN A 119 -4.03 3.77 -3.62
N GLN A 120 -4.70 2.64 -3.37
CA GLN A 120 -6.00 2.64 -2.72
C GLN A 120 -5.90 3.10 -1.26
N LEU A 121 -4.94 2.58 -0.51
CA LEU A 121 -4.78 2.88 0.92
C LEU A 121 -4.69 4.39 1.18
N GLU A 122 -3.86 5.10 0.43
CA GLU A 122 -3.63 6.53 0.63
C GLU A 122 -4.62 7.41 -0.13
N MET A 123 -4.84 7.16 -1.42
CA MET A 123 -5.69 8.04 -2.23
C MET A 123 -7.15 8.00 -1.79
N GLU A 124 -7.65 6.85 -1.32
CA GLU A 124 -8.99 6.76 -0.73
C GLU A 124 -9.04 7.35 0.68
N SER A 125 -8.01 7.13 1.50
CA SER A 125 -7.97 7.64 2.88
C SER A 125 -7.81 9.15 2.92
N LEU A 126 -6.90 9.70 2.13
CA LEU A 126 -6.55 11.12 2.10
C LEU A 126 -7.28 11.91 1.02
N GLY A 127 -7.95 11.25 0.09
CA GLY A 127 -8.70 11.87 -1.01
C GLY A 127 -9.99 12.56 -0.54
N LYS A 128 -9.88 13.45 0.45
CA LYS A 128 -10.98 14.16 1.08
C LYS A 128 -10.66 15.65 1.16
N PRO A 129 -11.67 16.52 1.20
CA PRO A 129 -11.45 17.96 1.36
C PRO A 129 -10.65 18.27 2.63
N SER A 130 -9.73 19.23 2.56
CA SER A 130 -9.05 19.73 3.74
C SER A 130 -10.04 20.44 4.66
N ASN A 131 -9.77 20.46 5.97
CA ASN A 131 -10.50 21.27 6.90
C ASN A 131 -10.37 22.77 6.51
N SER A 132 -11.47 23.51 6.52
CA SER A 132 -11.51 24.93 6.15
C SER A 132 -10.54 25.80 6.98
N ASN A 133 -10.25 25.39 8.21
CA ASN A 133 -9.32 26.08 9.11
C ASN A 133 -7.87 25.62 8.96
N SER A 134 -7.60 24.61 8.13
CA SER A 134 -6.25 24.11 7.88
C SER A 134 -5.47 25.09 7.00
N GLN A 135 -4.23 25.35 7.35
CA GLN A 135 -3.27 26.02 6.46
C GLN A 135 -2.76 25.10 5.34
N PHE A 136 -2.88 23.78 5.51
CA PHE A 136 -2.54 22.79 4.48
C PHE A 136 -3.75 22.57 3.56
N ARG A 137 -3.58 22.75 2.27
CA ARG A 137 -4.65 22.68 1.29
C ARG A 137 -4.69 21.34 0.56
N ASN A 138 -3.55 20.72 0.34
CA ASN A 138 -3.43 19.44 -0.31
C ASN A 138 -3.49 18.33 0.74
N THR A 139 -4.42 17.39 0.59
CA THR A 139 -4.68 16.33 1.56
C THR A 139 -4.01 15.01 1.20
N GLY A 140 -3.70 14.79 -0.06
CA GLY A 140 -3.03 13.58 -0.53
C GLY A 140 -2.31 13.83 -1.84
N GLN A 141 -1.41 12.92 -2.19
CA GLN A 141 -0.70 12.90 -3.46
C GLN A 141 -1.34 11.91 -4.42
N ILE A 142 -1.10 12.10 -5.71
CA ILE A 142 -1.41 11.08 -6.71
C ILE A 142 -0.34 10.00 -6.60
N ILE A 143 -0.75 8.79 -6.28
CA ILE A 143 0.14 7.64 -6.13
C ILE A 143 0.11 6.81 -7.40
N PHE A 144 1.27 6.51 -7.93
CA PHE A 144 1.47 5.52 -8.98
C PHE A 144 2.75 4.73 -8.68
N GLY A 145 3.00 3.67 -9.40
CA GLY A 145 4.22 2.92 -9.19
C GLY A 145 4.18 1.54 -9.82
N GLY A 146 5.02 0.67 -9.30
CA GLY A 146 5.12 -0.70 -9.79
C GLY A 146 6.42 -1.38 -9.37
N TYR A 147 6.66 -2.55 -9.96
CA TYR A 147 7.92 -3.25 -9.79
C TYR A 147 9.03 -2.50 -10.50
N GLY A 148 10.03 -2.03 -9.75
CA GLY A 148 11.08 -1.14 -10.24
C GLY A 148 11.78 -1.61 -11.51
N PRO A 149 12.27 -2.87 -11.60
CA PRO A 149 12.91 -3.38 -12.82
C PRO A 149 12.02 -3.29 -14.08
N THR A 150 10.71 -3.50 -13.95
CA THR A 150 9.76 -3.33 -15.06
C THR A 150 9.45 -1.86 -15.33
N ALA A 151 9.29 -1.07 -14.27
CA ALA A 151 9.01 0.36 -14.32
C ALA A 151 10.09 1.15 -15.08
N GLN A 152 11.35 0.70 -15.00
CA GLN A 152 12.47 1.31 -15.73
C GLN A 152 12.25 1.35 -17.25
N HIS A 153 11.46 0.41 -17.79
CA HIS A 153 11.13 0.35 -19.21
C HIS A 153 9.80 1.04 -19.56
N SER A 154 9.20 1.72 -18.60
CA SER A 154 7.90 2.36 -18.78
C SER A 154 8.00 3.88 -18.59
N TYR A 155 8.10 4.36 -17.37
CA TYR A 155 8.00 5.79 -17.04
C TYR A 155 9.28 6.41 -16.46
N PHE A 156 10.39 5.68 -16.38
CA PHE A 156 11.65 6.24 -15.86
C PHE A 156 12.22 7.37 -16.73
N GLN A 157 11.91 7.36 -18.03
CA GLN A 157 12.24 8.48 -18.91
C GLN A 157 11.65 9.80 -18.35
N LEU A 158 10.38 9.76 -17.89
CA LEU A 158 9.74 10.92 -17.29
C LEU A 158 10.36 11.28 -15.93
N LEU A 159 10.72 10.30 -15.12
CA LEU A 159 11.32 10.53 -13.80
C LEU A 159 12.69 11.20 -13.91
N HIS A 160 13.48 10.85 -14.92
CA HIS A 160 14.85 11.40 -15.10
C HIS A 160 14.91 12.70 -15.90
N GLN A 161 14.09 12.84 -16.92
CA GLN A 161 14.20 13.94 -17.88
C GLN A 161 12.90 14.73 -18.07
N GLY A 162 11.83 14.35 -17.38
CA GLY A 162 10.57 15.07 -17.44
C GLY A 162 10.62 16.41 -16.71
N THR A 163 9.65 17.25 -17.01
CA THR A 163 9.51 18.59 -16.38
C THR A 163 8.64 18.56 -15.12
N GLN A 164 8.09 17.39 -14.79
CA GLN A 164 7.25 17.19 -13.61
C GLN A 164 8.11 16.88 -12.39
N GLU A 165 7.88 17.60 -11.30
CA GLU A 165 8.51 17.28 -10.02
C GLU A 165 7.72 16.15 -9.32
N ILE A 166 8.37 15.01 -9.16
CA ILE A 166 7.77 13.78 -8.61
C ILE A 166 8.59 13.34 -7.42
N CYS A 167 7.91 12.99 -6.31
CA CYS A 167 8.57 12.28 -5.22
C CYS A 167 8.67 10.78 -5.57
N ALA A 168 9.67 10.10 -5.04
CA ALA A 168 9.81 8.66 -5.24
C ALA A 168 10.18 7.95 -3.94
N ASP A 169 9.40 6.91 -3.61
CA ASP A 169 9.73 5.93 -2.57
C ASP A 169 10.31 4.69 -3.22
N ILE A 170 11.53 4.34 -2.85
CA ILE A 170 12.20 3.14 -3.35
C ILE A 170 12.27 2.12 -2.24
N ILE A 171 11.61 0.98 -2.45
CA ILE A 171 11.51 -0.12 -1.48
C ILE A 171 12.44 -1.25 -1.92
N ALA A 172 13.42 -1.57 -1.08
CA ALA A 172 14.37 -2.65 -1.31
C ALA A 172 14.73 -3.34 0.02
N SER A 173 15.11 -4.62 -0.03
CA SER A 173 15.54 -5.37 1.15
C SER A 173 17.04 -5.62 1.12
N LYS A 174 17.70 -5.46 2.28
CA LYS A 174 19.11 -5.82 2.45
C LYS A 174 19.35 -7.32 2.32
N GLU A 175 18.35 -8.14 2.58
CA GLU A 175 18.41 -9.59 2.36
C GLU A 175 18.61 -9.94 0.90
N ASP A 176 18.12 -9.09 0.01
CA ASP A 176 18.29 -9.19 -1.44
C ASP A 176 19.54 -8.49 -1.98
N SER A 177 20.47 -8.07 -1.12
CA SER A 177 21.66 -7.28 -1.49
C SER A 177 22.57 -7.93 -2.54
N HIS A 178 22.43 -9.24 -2.75
CA HIS A 178 23.18 -10.03 -3.73
C HIS A 178 22.53 -10.05 -5.12
N ASN A 179 21.31 -9.55 -5.26
CA ASN A 179 20.59 -9.59 -6.53
C ASN A 179 20.63 -8.26 -7.30
N LEU A 180 20.38 -8.35 -8.61
CA LEU A 180 20.44 -7.21 -9.51
C LEU A 180 19.36 -6.16 -9.19
N ALA A 181 18.19 -6.58 -8.74
CA ALA A 181 17.11 -5.65 -8.40
C ALA A 181 17.51 -4.70 -7.26
N TYR A 182 18.18 -5.22 -6.22
CA TYR A 182 18.71 -4.39 -5.14
C TYR A 182 19.75 -3.38 -5.65
N ALA A 183 20.68 -3.83 -6.51
CA ALA A 183 21.69 -2.94 -7.10
C ALA A 183 21.04 -1.84 -7.95
N GLN A 184 20.00 -2.18 -8.72
CA GLN A 184 19.20 -1.21 -9.47
C GLN A 184 18.49 -0.21 -8.55
N ALA A 185 17.87 -0.67 -7.44
CA ALA A 185 17.23 0.19 -6.46
C ALA A 185 18.19 1.26 -5.92
N ILE A 186 19.38 0.86 -5.49
CA ILE A 186 20.40 1.78 -4.97
C ILE A 186 20.88 2.75 -6.04
N THR A 187 21.12 2.27 -7.26
CA THR A 187 21.57 3.11 -8.38
C THR A 187 20.51 4.14 -8.75
N GLN A 188 19.26 3.71 -8.91
CA GLN A 188 18.17 4.61 -9.26
C GLN A 188 17.88 5.64 -8.16
N SER A 189 17.96 5.21 -6.89
CA SER A 189 17.84 6.15 -5.76
C SER A 189 18.88 7.27 -5.83
N LYS A 190 20.13 6.92 -6.12
CA LYS A 190 21.22 7.91 -6.26
C LYS A 190 21.02 8.82 -7.46
N LEU A 191 20.69 8.27 -8.62
CA LEU A 191 20.49 9.05 -9.84
C LEU A 191 19.31 10.01 -9.74
N LEU A 192 18.19 9.56 -9.16
CA LEU A 192 17.01 10.40 -8.99
C LEU A 192 17.22 11.50 -7.95
N SER A 193 18.08 11.29 -6.93
CA SER A 193 18.35 12.30 -5.90
C SER A 193 19.45 13.30 -6.27
N ASN A 194 20.48 12.85 -6.99
CA ASN A 194 21.68 13.65 -7.24
C ASN A 194 21.79 14.14 -8.69
N GLY A 195 20.99 13.60 -9.60
CA GLY A 195 21.18 13.78 -11.04
C GLY A 195 22.35 12.97 -11.60
N THR A 196 22.60 13.12 -12.89
CA THR A 196 23.81 12.64 -13.56
C THR A 196 24.85 13.75 -13.58
N GLU A 197 26.09 13.44 -13.24
CA GLU A 197 27.21 14.34 -13.55
C GLU A 197 27.30 14.38 -15.10
N ASP A 198 27.07 15.55 -15.69
CA ASP A 198 27.31 15.82 -17.10
C ASP A 198 28.82 15.90 -17.39
#